data_2c7470ee310d386fdef03e15c4bfa010
#
_entry.id   2c7470ee310d386fdef03e15c4bfa010
#
_cell.length_a   1.000
_cell.length_b   1.000
_cell.length_c   1.000
_cell.angle_alpha   90.00
_cell.angle_beta   90.00
_cell.angle_gamma   90.00
#
_symmetry.space_group_name_H-M   'P 1'
#
loop_
_entity.id
_entity.type
_entity.pdbx_description
1 polymer ?
#
loop_
_entity_poly.entity_id
_entity_poly.type
_entity_poly.pdbx_seq_one_letter_code
_entity_poly.pdbx_strand_id
1 'polypeptide(L)'
;LAGSRNVFLNRNREELLNNFRIIQSQPPLYGLEPSRSALIESFVQGPEYSVESITQNGVTTVVAVTEKRTSGDLTFVETQHIVPAPLQSNMLTKISAVTSACISALGITTGVCHTELKIDEQGEIIIIENGLRPAGDSIPYLVYLVTGIDLWAAYIELATGTLKKIKPLLTNKFAGIRFITSSNERDIKVVDIESVKSINGVIKVHLDKTSGNELKILTDNTCRQGYMIASSDDYHSLLQILDEADYRISPMKSVM
;
A
#
# COMPACT_ATOMS: atom_id res chain seq x y z
N LEU A 1 13.61 6.01 0.99
CA LEU A 1 12.68 6.60 1.97
C LEU A 1 11.34 5.88 1.82
N ALA A 2 10.63 5.62 2.91
CA ALA A 2 9.34 4.94 2.89
C ALA A 2 8.19 5.95 2.94
N GLY A 3 6.99 5.55 2.47
CA GLY A 3 5.74 6.29 2.66
C GLY A 3 5.60 7.53 1.79
N SER A 4 6.03 7.45 0.55
CA SER A 4 5.93 8.54 -0.46
C SER A 4 6.62 9.85 -0.05
N ARG A 5 7.54 9.81 0.92
CA ARG A 5 8.30 10.99 1.34
C ARG A 5 9.28 11.45 0.28
N ASN A 6 9.27 12.75 0.02
CA ASN A 6 10.15 13.37 -0.97
C ASN A 6 9.98 12.80 -2.38
N VAL A 7 8.80 12.28 -2.69
CA VAL A 7 8.39 11.92 -4.05
C VAL A 7 7.61 13.08 -4.65
N PHE A 8 8.09 13.62 -5.76
CA PHE A 8 7.54 14.80 -6.40
C PHE A 8 7.34 14.56 -7.89
N LEU A 9 6.17 14.90 -8.40
CA LEU A 9 5.96 15.05 -9.84
C LEU A 9 6.50 16.41 -10.28
N ASN A 10 7.39 16.40 -11.27
CA ASN A 10 8.00 17.60 -11.81
C ASN A 10 7.62 17.75 -13.29
N ARG A 11 6.95 18.84 -13.66
CA ARG A 11 6.50 19.12 -15.03
C ARG A 11 7.51 19.93 -15.83
N ASN A 12 8.45 20.55 -15.13
CA ASN A 12 9.47 21.40 -15.74
C ASN A 12 10.74 21.46 -14.87
N ARG A 13 11.79 22.07 -15.44
CA ARG A 13 13.10 22.19 -14.79
C ARG A 13 13.06 23.02 -13.50
N GLU A 14 12.21 24.03 -13.42
CA GLU A 14 12.12 24.90 -12.24
C GLU A 14 11.56 24.12 -11.05
N GLU A 15 10.45 23.41 -11.25
CA GLU A 15 9.86 22.50 -10.24
C GLU A 15 10.89 21.46 -9.77
N LEU A 16 11.61 20.82 -10.70
CA LEU A 16 12.64 19.83 -10.38
C LEU A 16 13.73 20.43 -9.48
N LEU A 17 14.24 21.62 -9.82
CA LEU A 17 15.29 22.26 -9.03
C LEU A 17 14.80 22.68 -7.65
N ASN A 18 13.56 23.15 -7.54
CA ASN A 18 12.96 23.54 -6.28
C ASN A 18 12.75 22.31 -5.37
N ASN A 19 12.18 21.23 -5.91
CA ASN A 19 11.97 20.00 -5.17
C ASN A 19 13.29 19.31 -4.78
N PHE A 20 14.31 19.39 -5.62
CA PHE A 20 15.65 18.90 -5.26
C PHE A 20 16.26 19.68 -4.07
N ARG A 21 16.07 21.01 -4.02
CA ARG A 21 16.49 21.81 -2.85
C ARG A 21 15.75 21.40 -1.58
N ILE A 22 14.45 21.09 -1.70
CA ILE A 22 13.66 20.57 -0.56
C ILE A 22 14.25 19.25 -0.07
N ILE A 23 14.56 18.31 -0.97
CA ILE A 23 15.19 17.04 -0.60
C ILE A 23 16.54 17.26 0.13
N GLN A 24 17.37 18.16 -0.38
CA GLN A 24 18.67 18.47 0.21
C GLN A 24 18.60 19.15 1.59
N SER A 25 17.51 19.87 1.86
CA SER A 25 17.30 20.59 3.13
C SER A 25 16.63 19.75 4.23
N GLN A 26 16.27 18.49 3.93
CA GLN A 26 15.60 17.63 4.91
C GLN A 26 16.51 17.36 6.11
N PRO A 27 15.96 17.41 7.34
CA PRO A 27 16.72 17.02 8.52
C PRO A 27 16.94 15.49 8.54
N PRO A 28 17.92 15.02 9.33
CA PRO A 28 18.10 13.61 9.58
C PRO A 28 16.80 12.94 10.06
N LEU A 29 16.53 11.74 9.55
CA LEU A 29 15.37 10.96 9.90
C LEU A 29 15.80 9.64 10.54
N TYR A 30 15.28 9.35 11.72
CA TYR A 30 15.68 8.16 12.51
C TYR A 30 17.19 8.03 12.70
N GLY A 31 17.89 9.17 12.83
CA GLY A 31 19.37 9.19 12.98
C GLY A 31 20.14 8.92 11.67
N LEU A 32 19.45 8.85 10.54
CA LEU A 32 20.08 8.69 9.22
C LEU A 32 20.12 10.04 8.50
N GLU A 33 21.31 10.42 8.04
CA GLU A 33 21.48 11.60 7.19
C GLU A 33 20.75 11.41 5.86
N PRO A 34 20.01 12.43 5.37
CA PRO A 34 19.36 12.35 4.09
C PRO A 34 20.38 12.20 2.96
N SER A 35 20.04 11.41 1.96
CA SER A 35 20.83 11.38 0.72
C SER A 35 20.83 12.77 0.08
N ARG A 36 22.00 13.21 -0.36
CA ARG A 36 22.15 14.45 -1.14
C ARG A 36 21.90 14.24 -2.63
N SER A 37 21.58 12.99 -3.03
CA SER A 37 21.23 12.60 -4.38
C SER A 37 19.73 12.37 -4.49
N ALA A 38 19.15 12.62 -5.66
CA ALA A 38 17.78 12.28 -6.00
C ALA A 38 17.76 11.39 -7.24
N LEU A 39 16.84 10.43 -7.27
CA LEU A 39 16.53 9.65 -8.46
C LEU A 39 15.51 10.44 -9.30
N ILE A 40 15.76 10.53 -10.59
CA ILE A 40 14.86 11.17 -11.56
C ILE A 40 14.44 10.11 -12.54
N GLU A 41 13.13 9.88 -12.63
CA GLU A 41 12.55 8.84 -13.46
C GLU A 41 11.42 9.42 -14.33
N SER A 42 11.07 8.72 -15.39
CA SER A 42 9.87 9.02 -16.16
C SER A 42 8.64 8.74 -15.31
N PHE A 43 7.66 9.64 -15.36
CA PHE A 43 6.39 9.40 -14.69
C PHE A 43 5.58 8.33 -15.44
N VAL A 44 5.20 7.28 -14.75
CA VAL A 44 4.35 6.22 -15.30
C VAL A 44 2.90 6.49 -14.89
N GLN A 45 2.04 6.71 -15.88
CA GLN A 45 0.59 6.79 -15.68
C GLN A 45 -0.01 5.39 -15.55
N GLY A 46 -1.11 5.29 -14.81
CA GLY A 46 -1.87 4.07 -14.66
C GLY A 46 -2.07 3.63 -13.22
N PRO A 47 -2.95 2.64 -13.00
CA PRO A 47 -3.24 2.09 -11.69
C PRO A 47 -2.01 1.40 -11.10
N GLU A 48 -1.87 1.54 -9.79
CA GLU A 48 -0.76 1.01 -9.01
C GLU A 48 -1.15 -0.27 -8.29
N TYR A 49 -0.23 -1.21 -8.28
CA TYR A 49 -0.37 -2.49 -7.61
C TYR A 49 0.90 -2.84 -6.86
N SER A 50 0.79 -3.73 -5.87
CA SER A 50 1.95 -4.41 -5.34
C SER A 50 1.78 -5.92 -5.42
N VAL A 51 2.91 -6.61 -5.44
CA VAL A 51 2.99 -8.07 -5.51
C VAL A 51 3.76 -8.57 -4.31
N GLU A 52 3.08 -9.34 -3.51
CA GLU A 52 3.67 -10.01 -2.37
C GLU A 52 4.14 -11.40 -2.81
N SER A 53 5.42 -11.65 -2.71
CA SER A 53 6.01 -12.90 -3.19
C SER A 53 7.04 -13.48 -2.25
N ILE A 54 7.26 -14.78 -2.38
CA ILE A 54 8.23 -15.55 -1.61
C ILE A 54 9.14 -16.26 -2.59
N THR A 55 10.44 -16.00 -2.48
CA THR A 55 11.48 -16.66 -3.26
C THR A 55 12.26 -17.62 -2.38
N GLN A 56 12.38 -18.87 -2.80
CA GLN A 56 13.17 -19.90 -2.13
C GLN A 56 13.98 -20.67 -3.17
N ASN A 57 15.29 -20.74 -2.97
CA ASN A 57 16.22 -21.41 -3.89
C ASN A 57 16.07 -20.93 -5.36
N GLY A 58 15.88 -19.64 -5.57
CA GLY A 58 15.71 -19.03 -6.89
C GLY A 58 14.33 -19.22 -7.53
N VAL A 59 13.39 -19.89 -6.85
CA VAL A 59 12.03 -20.06 -7.33
C VAL A 59 11.12 -19.07 -6.62
N THR A 60 10.51 -18.16 -7.39
CA THR A 60 9.58 -17.15 -6.88
C THR A 60 8.14 -17.66 -6.96
N THR A 61 7.42 -17.57 -5.84
CA THR A 61 5.99 -17.83 -5.74
C THR A 61 5.28 -16.52 -5.41
N VAL A 62 4.43 -16.04 -6.32
CA VAL A 62 3.53 -14.91 -6.04
C VAL A 62 2.43 -15.40 -5.11
N VAL A 63 2.29 -14.72 -3.97
CA VAL A 63 1.30 -15.04 -2.93
C VAL A 63 0.01 -14.26 -3.17
N ALA A 64 0.15 -12.96 -3.46
CA ALA A 64 -0.99 -12.07 -3.72
C ALA A 64 -0.57 -10.89 -4.59
N VAL A 65 -1.56 -10.32 -5.29
CA VAL A 65 -1.46 -9.00 -5.93
C VAL A 65 -2.42 -8.07 -5.19
N THR A 66 -1.92 -6.92 -4.79
CA THR A 66 -2.66 -5.89 -4.04
C THR A 66 -3.02 -4.74 -4.97
N GLU A 67 -4.28 -4.33 -5.02
CA GLU A 67 -4.68 -3.05 -5.60
C GLU A 67 -4.30 -1.92 -4.64
N LYS A 68 -3.65 -0.87 -5.15
CA LYS A 68 -3.27 0.32 -4.38
C LYS A 68 -4.03 1.54 -4.91
N ARG A 69 -4.56 2.36 -4.02
CA ARG A 69 -5.15 3.66 -4.36
C ARG A 69 -4.41 4.76 -3.65
N THR A 70 -4.12 5.81 -4.39
CA THR A 70 -3.44 7.01 -3.88
C THR A 70 -4.36 8.23 -3.94
N SER A 71 -3.95 9.31 -3.29
CA SER A 71 -4.66 10.60 -3.29
C SER A 71 -4.59 11.35 -4.63
N GLY A 72 -3.88 10.79 -5.63
CA GLY A 72 -3.68 11.36 -6.96
C GLY A 72 -2.25 11.86 -7.20
N ASP A 73 -2.05 12.50 -8.35
CA ASP A 73 -0.72 12.80 -8.92
C ASP A 73 0.10 13.86 -8.16
N LEU A 74 -0.46 14.52 -7.17
CA LEU A 74 0.24 15.62 -6.49
C LEU A 74 0.99 15.17 -5.24
N THR A 75 0.46 14.18 -4.52
CA THR A 75 1.01 13.81 -3.19
C THR A 75 1.32 12.32 -3.04
N PHE A 76 0.83 11.46 -3.93
CA PHE A 76 1.04 10.00 -3.92
C PHE A 76 0.75 9.33 -2.56
N VAL A 77 -0.08 9.96 -1.70
CA VAL A 77 -0.45 9.38 -0.41
C VAL A 77 -1.33 8.18 -0.64
N GLU A 78 -0.95 7.05 -0.10
CA GLU A 78 -1.74 5.82 -0.18
C GLU A 78 -2.98 5.94 0.69
N THR A 79 -4.14 5.75 0.07
CA THR A 79 -5.46 5.91 0.71
C THR A 79 -6.17 4.59 0.94
N GLN A 80 -5.87 3.56 0.14
CA GLN A 80 -6.51 2.25 0.25
C GLN A 80 -5.66 1.15 -0.38
N HIS A 81 -5.72 -0.05 0.21
CA HIS A 81 -5.22 -1.29 -0.38
C HIS A 81 -6.30 -2.37 -0.33
N ILE A 82 -6.39 -3.19 -1.37
CA ILE A 82 -7.30 -4.34 -1.44
C ILE A 82 -6.55 -5.57 -1.94
N VAL A 83 -6.72 -6.69 -1.26
CA VAL A 83 -6.19 -8.01 -1.60
C VAL A 83 -7.36 -8.98 -1.76
N PRO A 84 -7.38 -9.79 -2.84
CA PRO A 84 -6.57 -9.67 -4.03
C PRO A 84 -7.02 -8.51 -4.92
N ALA A 85 -6.14 -8.02 -5.79
CA ALA A 85 -6.52 -7.08 -6.83
C ALA A 85 -7.56 -7.73 -7.78
N PRO A 86 -8.63 -7.00 -8.20
CA PRO A 86 -9.69 -7.54 -9.05
C PRO A 86 -9.26 -7.60 -10.53
N LEU A 87 -8.17 -8.30 -10.80
CA LEU A 87 -7.57 -8.43 -12.12
C LEU A 87 -7.94 -9.75 -12.79
N GLN A 88 -8.00 -9.74 -14.13
CA GLN A 88 -8.22 -10.94 -14.92
C GLN A 88 -7.01 -11.89 -14.84
N SER A 89 -7.26 -13.19 -14.98
CA SER A 89 -6.24 -14.24 -14.83
C SER A 89 -5.05 -14.09 -15.80
N ASN A 90 -5.28 -13.59 -17.02
CA ASN A 90 -4.21 -13.32 -17.97
C ASN A 90 -3.27 -12.22 -17.49
N MET A 91 -3.80 -11.15 -16.86
CA MET A 91 -3.00 -10.07 -16.29
C MET A 91 -2.24 -10.56 -15.05
N LEU A 92 -2.86 -11.32 -14.17
CA LEU A 92 -2.19 -11.94 -13.01
C LEU A 92 -1.01 -12.83 -13.44
N THR A 93 -1.16 -13.58 -14.55
CA THR A 93 -0.08 -14.39 -15.12
C THR A 93 1.07 -13.52 -15.62
N LYS A 94 0.79 -12.43 -16.33
CA LYS A 94 1.80 -11.47 -16.80
C LYS A 94 2.53 -10.82 -15.61
N ILE A 95 1.80 -10.35 -14.60
CA ILE A 95 2.36 -9.77 -13.38
C ILE A 95 3.30 -10.75 -12.71
N SER A 96 2.88 -12.01 -12.55
CA SER A 96 3.71 -13.05 -11.93
C SER A 96 5.02 -13.26 -12.70
N ALA A 97 4.95 -13.31 -14.03
CA ALA A 97 6.13 -13.49 -14.88
C ALA A 97 7.10 -12.30 -14.77
N VAL A 98 6.59 -11.06 -14.87
CA VAL A 98 7.41 -9.83 -14.77
C VAL A 98 8.03 -9.70 -13.38
N THR A 99 7.28 -9.96 -12.31
CA THR A 99 7.78 -9.93 -10.92
C THR A 99 8.89 -10.96 -10.72
N SER A 100 8.69 -12.19 -11.18
CA SER A 100 9.70 -13.26 -11.07
C SER A 100 10.98 -12.91 -11.85
N ALA A 101 10.85 -12.34 -13.05
CA ALA A 101 11.98 -11.88 -13.84
C ALA A 101 12.73 -10.72 -13.15
N CYS A 102 12.02 -9.76 -12.56
CA CYS A 102 12.62 -8.66 -11.78
C CYS A 102 13.42 -9.20 -10.59
N ILE A 103 12.84 -10.07 -9.77
CA ILE A 103 13.48 -10.68 -8.59
C ILE A 103 14.74 -11.47 -9.01
N SER A 104 14.65 -12.23 -10.10
CA SER A 104 15.79 -12.96 -10.66
C SER A 104 16.89 -12.03 -11.15
N ALA A 105 16.54 -10.96 -11.86
CA ALA A 105 17.50 -9.96 -12.36
C ALA A 105 18.22 -9.22 -11.23
N LEU A 106 17.57 -9.05 -10.08
CA LEU A 106 18.19 -8.50 -8.87
C LEU A 106 19.08 -9.50 -8.12
N GLY A 107 19.17 -10.76 -8.59
CA GLY A 107 19.97 -11.80 -7.95
C GLY A 107 19.39 -12.32 -6.64
N ILE A 108 18.11 -12.09 -6.37
CA ILE A 108 17.44 -12.53 -5.15
C ILE A 108 17.09 -14.01 -5.28
N THR A 109 17.75 -14.85 -4.48
CA THR A 109 17.52 -16.30 -4.47
C THR A 109 16.68 -16.77 -3.30
N THR A 110 16.59 -15.98 -2.22
CA THR A 110 15.84 -16.33 -1.03
C THR A 110 15.35 -15.06 -0.33
N GLY A 111 14.05 -14.96 -0.04
CA GLY A 111 13.46 -13.83 0.67
C GLY A 111 11.97 -13.66 0.40
N VAL A 112 11.35 -12.80 1.19
CA VAL A 112 10.02 -12.25 0.93
C VAL A 112 10.22 -10.92 0.22
N CYS A 113 9.51 -10.70 -0.88
CA CYS A 113 9.60 -9.47 -1.65
C CYS A 113 8.24 -8.77 -1.74
N HIS A 114 8.30 -7.46 -1.62
CA HIS A 114 7.23 -6.52 -1.93
C HIS A 114 7.63 -5.75 -3.19
N THR A 115 6.96 -6.03 -4.30
CA THR A 115 7.25 -5.42 -5.60
C THR A 115 6.13 -4.46 -5.98
N GLU A 116 6.43 -3.19 -6.16
CA GLU A 116 5.47 -2.18 -6.64
C GLU A 116 5.54 -2.06 -8.16
N LEU A 117 4.39 -1.97 -8.79
CA LEU A 117 4.27 -1.85 -10.24
C LEU A 117 3.06 -1.00 -10.64
N LYS A 118 3.11 -0.48 -11.86
CA LYS A 118 1.96 0.15 -12.52
C LYS A 118 1.64 -0.59 -13.81
N ILE A 119 0.37 -0.55 -14.19
CA ILE A 119 -0.09 -1.01 -15.50
C ILE A 119 -0.44 0.23 -16.28
N ASP A 120 0.29 0.50 -17.38
CA ASP A 120 0.05 1.67 -18.19
C ASP A 120 -1.19 1.54 -19.09
N GLU A 121 -1.51 2.58 -19.86
CA GLU A 121 -2.66 2.62 -20.77
C GLU A 121 -2.57 1.60 -21.91
N GLN A 122 -1.37 1.13 -22.24
CA GLN A 122 -1.12 0.08 -23.23
C GLN A 122 -1.23 -1.34 -22.63
N GLY A 123 -1.41 -1.44 -21.30
CA GLY A 123 -1.45 -2.70 -20.57
C GLY A 123 -0.07 -3.29 -20.31
N GLU A 124 1.01 -2.49 -20.43
CA GLU A 124 2.36 -2.88 -20.08
C GLU A 124 2.60 -2.73 -18.58
N ILE A 125 3.37 -3.66 -18.02
CA ILE A 125 3.68 -3.72 -16.59
C ILE A 125 5.03 -3.06 -16.36
N ILE A 126 5.03 -1.96 -15.63
CA ILE A 126 6.23 -1.20 -15.29
C ILE A 126 6.53 -1.38 -13.81
N ILE A 127 7.69 -1.95 -13.49
CA ILE A 127 8.16 -2.07 -12.11
C ILE A 127 8.58 -0.69 -11.61
N ILE A 128 8.11 -0.32 -10.43
CA ILE A 128 8.43 0.94 -9.76
C ILE A 128 9.49 0.70 -8.68
N GLU A 129 9.27 -0.28 -7.81
CA GLU A 129 10.18 -0.58 -6.70
C GLU A 129 10.13 -2.07 -6.36
N ASN A 130 11.25 -2.61 -5.87
CA ASN A 130 11.29 -3.94 -5.23
C ASN A 130 11.98 -3.83 -3.88
N GLY A 131 11.26 -4.18 -2.83
CA GLY A 131 11.77 -4.30 -1.47
C GLY A 131 11.95 -5.76 -1.07
N LEU A 132 13.17 -6.17 -0.67
CA LEU A 132 13.44 -7.51 -0.12
C LEU A 132 13.00 -7.56 1.34
N ARG A 133 11.73 -7.45 1.57
CA ARG A 133 11.07 -7.44 2.87
C ARG A 133 9.57 -7.68 2.70
N PRO A 134 8.83 -8.10 3.75
CA PRO A 134 7.37 -7.99 3.75
C PRO A 134 6.92 -6.53 3.59
N ALA A 135 5.74 -6.34 2.99
CA ALA A 135 5.13 -5.03 2.81
C ALA A 135 4.88 -4.27 4.12
N GLY A 136 4.67 -2.97 4.02
CA GLY A 136 4.11 -2.13 5.06
C GLY A 136 2.56 -2.15 5.08
N ASP A 137 1.99 -1.12 5.70
CA ASP A 137 0.58 -0.72 5.61
C ASP A 137 -0.44 -1.84 5.87
N SER A 138 -0.09 -2.80 6.74
CA SER A 138 -0.89 -3.99 7.05
C SER A 138 -1.18 -4.90 5.83
N ILE A 139 -0.55 -4.71 4.68
CA ILE A 139 -0.70 -5.60 3.52
C ILE A 139 -0.45 -7.07 3.91
N PRO A 140 0.60 -7.44 4.70
CA PRO A 140 0.80 -8.82 5.15
C PRO A 140 -0.40 -9.38 5.90
N TYR A 141 -1.11 -8.55 6.67
CA TYR A 141 -2.31 -8.99 7.38
C TYR A 141 -3.49 -9.19 6.42
N LEU A 142 -3.67 -8.32 5.41
CA LEU A 142 -4.68 -8.53 4.37
C LEU A 142 -4.42 -9.83 3.60
N VAL A 143 -3.15 -10.10 3.24
CA VAL A 143 -2.73 -11.34 2.59
C VAL A 143 -3.09 -12.54 3.46
N TYR A 144 -2.79 -12.48 4.76
CA TYR A 144 -3.14 -13.55 5.69
C TYR A 144 -4.66 -13.81 5.76
N LEU A 145 -5.49 -12.76 5.81
CA LEU A 145 -6.96 -12.88 5.83
C LEU A 145 -7.51 -13.59 4.59
N VAL A 146 -6.87 -13.40 3.45
CA VAL A 146 -7.32 -13.93 2.16
C VAL A 146 -6.72 -15.29 1.84
N THR A 147 -5.42 -15.48 2.08
CA THR A 147 -4.66 -16.66 1.63
C THR A 147 -4.30 -17.62 2.76
N GLY A 148 -4.41 -17.20 4.01
CA GLY A 148 -3.91 -17.92 5.18
C GLY A 148 -2.38 -17.93 5.32
N ILE A 149 -1.65 -17.22 4.45
CA ILE A 149 -0.19 -17.16 4.50
C ILE A 149 0.25 -15.96 5.34
N ASP A 150 1.00 -16.22 6.40
CA ASP A 150 1.67 -15.20 7.19
C ASP A 150 3.05 -14.90 6.58
N LEU A 151 3.17 -13.73 5.94
CA LEU A 151 4.41 -13.31 5.29
C LEU A 151 5.54 -13.02 6.28
N TRP A 152 5.23 -12.63 7.53
CA TRP A 152 6.24 -12.42 8.56
C TRP A 152 6.78 -13.76 9.08
N ALA A 153 5.89 -14.73 9.31
CA ALA A 153 6.30 -16.08 9.65
C ALA A 153 7.15 -16.69 8.53
N ALA A 154 6.71 -16.58 7.28
CA ALA A 154 7.46 -17.05 6.12
C ALA A 154 8.85 -16.38 6.01
N TYR A 155 8.96 -15.08 6.32
CA TYR A 155 10.24 -14.36 6.31
C TYR A 155 11.22 -14.92 7.36
N ILE A 156 10.73 -15.21 8.56
CA ILE A 156 11.53 -15.83 9.64
C ILE A 156 11.92 -17.27 9.27
N GLU A 157 10.96 -18.05 8.76
CA GLU A 157 11.19 -19.45 8.37
C GLU A 157 12.17 -19.56 7.21
N LEU A 158 12.16 -18.63 6.24
CA LEU A 158 13.19 -18.55 5.21
C LEU A 158 14.57 -18.30 5.80
N ALA A 159 14.68 -17.32 6.71
CA ALA A 159 15.95 -16.96 7.33
C ALA A 159 16.54 -18.12 8.18
N THR A 160 15.69 -18.95 8.76
CA THR A 160 16.08 -20.11 9.57
C THR A 160 16.19 -21.43 8.76
N GLY A 161 15.85 -21.38 7.46
CA GLY A 161 15.86 -22.58 6.61
C GLY A 161 14.75 -23.59 6.93
N THR A 162 13.70 -23.18 7.64
CA THR A 162 12.61 -24.06 8.09
C THR A 162 11.35 -23.96 7.26
N LEU A 163 11.31 -23.02 6.27
CA LEU A 163 10.13 -22.81 5.44
C LEU A 163 9.76 -24.07 4.66
N LYS A 164 8.54 -24.52 4.88
CA LYS A 164 7.92 -25.59 4.11
C LYS A 164 7.28 -25.03 2.82
N LYS A 165 6.85 -25.94 1.94
CA LYS A 165 6.18 -25.56 0.70
C LYS A 165 4.92 -24.73 1.00
N ILE A 166 4.86 -23.54 0.40
CA ILE A 166 3.74 -22.61 0.52
C ILE A 166 2.58 -23.10 -0.34
N LYS A 167 1.40 -23.14 0.25
CA LYS A 167 0.15 -23.45 -0.45
C LYS A 167 -0.89 -22.40 -0.02
N PRO A 168 -1.15 -21.38 -0.87
CA PRO A 168 -2.24 -20.44 -0.60
C PRO A 168 -3.57 -21.18 -0.52
N LEU A 169 -4.40 -20.79 0.45
CA LEU A 169 -5.79 -21.22 0.48
C LEU A 169 -6.51 -20.58 -0.72
N LEU A 170 -7.27 -21.37 -1.47
CA LEU A 170 -8.16 -20.84 -2.48
C LEU A 170 -9.42 -20.34 -1.77
N THR A 171 -9.52 -19.04 -1.58
CA THR A 171 -10.71 -18.40 -1.02
C THR A 171 -11.29 -17.41 -2.03
N ASN A 172 -12.59 -17.12 -1.92
CA ASN A 172 -13.22 -16.03 -2.69
C ASN A 172 -13.20 -14.71 -1.91
N LYS A 173 -12.44 -14.65 -0.80
CA LYS A 173 -12.43 -13.49 0.09
C LYS A 173 -11.61 -12.35 -0.49
N PHE A 174 -12.07 -11.16 -0.20
CA PHE A 174 -11.35 -9.90 -0.35
C PHE A 174 -11.14 -9.30 1.03
N ALA A 175 -9.98 -8.68 1.25
CA ALA A 175 -9.69 -7.89 2.44
C ALA A 175 -9.14 -6.54 2.02
N GLY A 176 -9.53 -5.48 2.70
CA GLY A 176 -9.06 -4.14 2.38
C GLY A 176 -8.75 -3.34 3.62
N ILE A 177 -7.80 -2.42 3.47
CA ILE A 177 -7.51 -1.35 4.41
C ILE A 177 -7.83 -0.02 3.75
N ARG A 178 -8.51 0.87 4.47
CA ARG A 178 -8.69 2.27 4.09
C ARG A 178 -8.07 3.15 5.15
N PHE A 179 -7.26 4.10 4.71
CA PHE A 179 -6.62 5.06 5.60
C PHE A 179 -7.51 6.28 5.79
N ILE A 180 -7.56 6.74 7.04
CA ILE A 180 -8.30 7.93 7.40
C ILE A 180 -7.40 9.12 7.12
N THR A 181 -7.82 9.93 6.16
CA THR A 181 -7.07 11.11 5.69
C THR A 181 -7.96 12.35 5.81
N SER A 182 -7.36 13.48 6.14
CA SER A 182 -8.06 14.77 6.11
C SER A 182 -7.88 15.38 4.72
N SER A 183 -8.88 15.31 3.86
CA SER A 183 -8.82 15.94 2.54
C SER A 183 -9.28 17.41 2.51
N ASN A 184 -9.97 17.89 3.53
CA ASN A 184 -10.42 19.27 3.69
C ASN A 184 -10.74 19.50 5.16
N GLU A 185 -10.35 20.62 5.74
CA GLU A 185 -10.70 21.30 7.00
C GLU A 185 -11.81 20.63 7.89
N ARG A 186 -11.90 19.31 7.88
CA ARG A 186 -12.86 18.59 8.69
C ARG A 186 -12.20 18.21 9.99
N ASP A 187 -12.57 18.91 11.02
CA ASP A 187 -12.38 18.46 12.40
C ASP A 187 -12.93 17.03 12.51
N ILE A 188 -12.10 16.03 12.74
CA ILE A 188 -12.55 14.73 13.22
C ILE A 188 -13.00 14.95 14.67
N LYS A 189 -14.17 15.58 14.82
CA LYS A 189 -14.81 15.79 16.11
C LYS A 189 -15.50 14.49 16.49
N VAL A 190 -14.91 13.75 17.40
CA VAL A 190 -15.52 12.58 18.05
C VAL A 190 -16.04 11.54 17.03
N VAL A 191 -15.12 10.70 16.55
CA VAL A 191 -15.50 9.51 15.79
C VAL A 191 -16.14 8.50 16.74
N ASP A 192 -17.36 8.08 16.45
CA ASP A 192 -17.98 6.92 17.12
C ASP A 192 -17.38 5.61 16.57
N ILE A 193 -16.21 5.23 17.10
CA ILE A 193 -15.50 4.01 16.70
C ILE A 193 -16.39 2.77 16.87
N GLU A 194 -17.23 2.73 17.87
CA GLU A 194 -18.09 1.55 18.12
C GLU A 194 -19.17 1.43 17.03
N SER A 195 -19.70 2.54 16.54
CA SER A 195 -20.61 2.55 15.39
C SER A 195 -19.92 2.00 14.13
N VAL A 196 -18.65 2.30 13.91
CA VAL A 196 -17.90 1.75 12.77
C VAL A 196 -17.61 0.27 12.95
N LYS A 197 -17.19 -0.15 14.14
CA LYS A 197 -16.95 -1.56 14.47
C LYS A 197 -18.21 -2.42 14.35
N SER A 198 -19.41 -1.82 14.50
CA SER A 198 -20.68 -2.54 14.37
C SER A 198 -21.06 -2.90 12.93
N ILE A 199 -20.38 -2.33 11.93
CA ILE A 199 -20.61 -2.66 10.52
C ILE A 199 -20.13 -4.10 10.27
N ASN A 200 -21.02 -4.93 9.74
CA ASN A 200 -20.66 -6.30 9.40
C ASN A 200 -19.56 -6.33 8.32
N GLY A 201 -18.50 -7.10 8.57
CA GLY A 201 -17.32 -7.17 7.71
C GLY A 201 -16.16 -6.26 8.14
N VAL A 202 -16.39 -5.28 9.03
CA VAL A 202 -15.29 -4.51 9.64
C VAL A 202 -14.58 -5.38 10.66
N ILE A 203 -13.25 -5.51 10.51
CA ILE A 203 -12.38 -6.35 11.37
C ILE A 203 -11.66 -5.49 12.40
N LYS A 204 -11.18 -4.31 11.97
CA LYS A 204 -10.35 -3.46 12.82
C LYS A 204 -10.54 -1.99 12.45
N VAL A 205 -10.58 -1.14 13.47
CA VAL A 205 -10.52 0.31 13.35
C VAL A 205 -9.44 0.82 14.29
N HIS A 206 -8.58 1.69 13.79
CA HIS A 206 -7.53 2.34 14.56
C HIS A 206 -7.52 3.84 14.26
N LEU A 207 -7.45 4.66 15.31
CA LEU A 207 -7.25 6.10 15.21
C LEU A 207 -5.99 6.45 16.00
N ASP A 208 -5.17 7.32 15.42
CA ASP A 208 -3.99 7.84 16.11
C ASP A 208 -4.40 8.80 17.20
N LYS A 209 -3.97 8.55 18.44
CA LYS A 209 -4.31 9.37 19.62
C LYS A 209 -3.80 10.82 19.54
N THR A 210 -2.87 11.08 18.65
CA THR A 210 -2.26 12.41 18.43
C THR A 210 -3.04 13.29 17.45
N SER A 211 -4.16 12.81 16.94
CA SER A 211 -5.07 13.59 16.08
C SER A 211 -5.84 14.63 16.90
N GLY A 212 -5.14 15.43 17.70
CA GLY A 212 -5.69 16.67 18.25
C GLY A 212 -5.72 17.70 17.13
N ASN A 213 -6.87 18.22 16.83
CA ASN A 213 -7.25 19.48 16.14
C ASN A 213 -6.33 20.11 15.06
N GLU A 214 -5.18 19.54 14.71
CA GLU A 214 -4.33 20.01 13.64
C GLU A 214 -4.53 19.14 12.39
N LEU A 215 -5.20 19.75 11.42
CA LEU A 215 -5.36 19.21 10.07
C LEU A 215 -3.97 19.12 9.42
N LYS A 216 -3.51 17.90 9.17
CA LYS A 216 -2.28 17.69 8.41
C LYS A 216 -2.62 17.74 6.93
N ILE A 217 -2.00 18.67 6.20
CA ILE A 217 -2.03 18.67 4.74
C ILE A 217 -1.45 17.33 4.24
N LEU A 218 -2.10 16.70 3.29
CA LEU A 218 -1.65 15.45 2.68
C LEU A 218 -0.35 15.69 1.91
N THR A 219 0.79 15.37 2.52
CA THR A 219 2.11 15.49 1.91
C THR A 219 2.78 14.13 1.70
N ASP A 220 2.53 13.22 2.61
CA ASP A 220 3.06 11.86 2.60
C ASP A 220 2.20 10.95 3.51
N ASN A 221 2.53 9.67 3.59
CA ASN A 221 1.75 8.68 4.37
C ASN A 221 1.72 8.97 5.88
N THR A 222 2.61 9.81 6.42
CA THR A 222 2.59 10.18 7.85
C THR A 222 1.45 11.13 8.21
N CYS A 223 0.75 11.68 7.21
CA CYS A 223 -0.42 12.52 7.40
C CYS A 223 -1.71 11.72 7.64
N ARG A 224 -1.67 10.41 7.48
CA ARG A 224 -2.79 9.51 7.78
C ARG A 224 -3.06 9.51 9.28
N GLN A 225 -4.34 9.59 9.66
CA GLN A 225 -4.77 9.75 11.05
C GLN A 225 -5.28 8.45 11.67
N GLY A 226 -5.24 7.38 10.91
CA GLY A 226 -5.71 6.07 11.30
C GLY A 226 -6.08 5.21 10.11
N TYR A 227 -6.71 4.08 10.38
CA TYR A 227 -7.15 3.17 9.34
C TYR A 227 -8.31 2.29 9.78
N MET A 228 -9.00 1.72 8.82
CA MET A 228 -9.96 0.63 9.01
C MET A 228 -9.63 -0.55 8.12
N ILE A 229 -9.85 -1.77 8.62
CA ILE A 229 -9.68 -3.01 7.88
C ILE A 229 -11.02 -3.72 7.84
N ALA A 230 -11.42 -4.18 6.65
CA ALA A 230 -12.62 -4.96 6.43
C ALA A 230 -12.36 -6.17 5.53
N SER A 231 -13.27 -7.14 5.54
CA SER A 231 -13.28 -8.26 4.59
C SER A 231 -14.70 -8.60 4.13
N SER A 232 -14.79 -9.16 2.92
CA SER A 232 -16.03 -9.66 2.34
C SER A 232 -15.72 -10.80 1.37
N ASP A 233 -16.72 -11.59 1.02
CA ASP A 233 -16.63 -12.62 -0.03
C ASP A 233 -16.80 -12.03 -1.45
N ASP A 234 -17.04 -10.72 -1.56
CA ASP A 234 -17.22 -10.00 -2.82
C ASP A 234 -16.52 -8.64 -2.79
N TYR A 235 -15.86 -8.28 -3.92
CA TYR A 235 -15.11 -7.03 -4.06
C TYR A 235 -15.97 -5.78 -3.90
N HIS A 236 -17.15 -5.75 -4.56
CA HIS A 236 -18.03 -4.58 -4.49
C HIS A 236 -18.64 -4.42 -3.11
N SER A 237 -19.00 -5.52 -2.46
CA SER A 237 -19.45 -5.51 -1.06
C SER A 237 -18.37 -5.02 -0.12
N LEU A 238 -17.09 -5.39 -0.33
CA LEU A 238 -15.98 -4.84 0.45
C LEU A 238 -15.87 -3.32 0.29
N LEU A 239 -15.98 -2.81 -0.94
CA LEU A 239 -15.95 -1.37 -1.18
C LEU A 239 -17.09 -0.66 -0.45
N GLN A 240 -18.32 -1.19 -0.49
CA GLN A 240 -19.47 -0.62 0.22
C GLN A 240 -19.24 -0.58 1.74
N ILE A 241 -18.69 -1.65 2.32
CA ILE A 241 -18.33 -1.69 3.75
C ILE A 241 -17.31 -0.58 4.09
N LEU A 242 -16.27 -0.44 3.27
CA LEU A 242 -15.24 0.59 3.48
C LEU A 242 -15.81 2.01 3.30
N ASP A 243 -16.71 2.22 2.33
CA ASP A 243 -17.37 3.51 2.08
C ASP A 243 -18.31 3.88 3.23
N GLU A 244 -19.10 2.92 3.73
CA GLU A 244 -19.98 3.13 4.88
C GLU A 244 -19.16 3.47 6.14
N ALA A 245 -18.06 2.75 6.37
CA ALA A 245 -17.18 3.00 7.50
C ALA A 245 -16.55 4.40 7.42
N ASP A 246 -16.07 4.80 6.24
CA ASP A 246 -15.53 6.15 6.00
C ASP A 246 -16.59 7.25 6.21
N TYR A 247 -17.81 7.00 5.74
CA TYR A 247 -18.94 7.91 5.96
C TYR A 247 -19.24 8.12 7.45
N ARG A 248 -19.20 7.06 8.27
CA ARG A 248 -19.45 7.15 9.72
C ARG A 248 -18.31 7.83 10.48
N ILE A 249 -17.08 7.77 9.95
CA ILE A 249 -15.92 8.49 10.50
C ILE A 249 -15.96 9.97 10.12
N SER A 250 -16.43 10.29 8.92
CA SER A 250 -16.52 11.67 8.44
C SER A 250 -17.67 12.42 9.13
N PRO A 251 -17.43 13.61 9.73
CA PRO A 251 -18.54 14.38 10.31
C PRO A 251 -19.57 14.70 9.22
N MET A 252 -20.86 14.57 9.57
CA MET A 252 -21.96 14.92 8.68
C MET A 252 -21.71 16.31 8.07
N LYS A 253 -21.79 16.40 6.75
CA LYS A 253 -21.99 17.68 6.09
C LYS A 253 -23.30 18.23 6.66
N SER A 254 -23.24 19.34 7.41
CA SER A 254 -24.44 20.10 7.71
C SER A 254 -25.06 20.48 6.36
N VAL A 255 -26.21 19.88 6.05
CA VAL A 255 -27.05 20.34 4.95
C VAL A 255 -27.49 21.76 5.35
N MET A 256 -26.90 22.76 4.71
CA MET A 256 -27.46 24.10 4.68
C MET A 256 -28.55 24.16 3.61
#